data_fef209d9debb4db98538f10b9b165ec2
#
_entry.id   fef209d9debb4db98538f10b9b165ec2
#
_cell.length_a   1.000
_cell.length_b   1.000
_cell.length_c   1.000
_cell.angle_alpha   90.00
_cell.angle_beta   90.00
_cell.angle_gamma   90.00
#
_symmetry.space_group_name_H-M   'P 1'
#
loop_
_entity.id
_entity.type
_entity.pdbx_description
1 polymer ?
#
loop_
_entity_poly.entity_id
_entity_poly.type
_entity_poly.pdbx_seq_one_letter_code
_entity_poly.pdbx_strand_id
1 'polypeptide(L)'
;MHSANIREEEEKYYLSRAKQQNQQLIVPPLNFSMIAPGIYRSGFPNPKSHPFLLQLKLRTIIYVFDGDCQPYHQEFIQNNSINYKHFRVAANKEPFEEMDHGLVAEILAEVLDTRNHPLLLHCNRGIRRVGSLVGCIRKLQGWAMTAIFDEYQRFSGTKIRISDQEFIEVFRHPVYIDPQFKPPWLDIE
;
A
#
# COMPACT_ATOMS: atom_id res chain seq x y z
N MET A 1 -22.92 25.21 -49.42
CA MET A 1 -21.51 24.90 -49.06
C MET A 1 -21.14 25.18 -47.60
N HIS A 2 -21.85 26.06 -46.85
CA HIS A 2 -21.49 26.41 -45.46
C HIS A 2 -21.90 25.35 -44.39
N SER A 3 -22.96 24.58 -44.64
CA SER A 3 -23.47 23.60 -43.68
C SER A 3 -22.68 22.27 -43.61
N ALA A 4 -21.92 21.93 -44.64
CA ALA A 4 -21.10 20.72 -44.66
C ALA A 4 -19.81 20.91 -43.83
N ASN A 5 -19.23 22.13 -43.87
CA ASN A 5 -18.01 22.44 -43.13
C ASN A 5 -18.20 22.48 -41.60
N ILE A 6 -19.38 22.93 -41.14
CA ILE A 6 -19.73 22.99 -39.73
C ILE A 6 -19.86 21.57 -39.14
N ARG A 7 -20.45 20.65 -39.87
CA ARG A 7 -20.60 19.25 -39.44
C ARG A 7 -19.26 18.52 -39.33
N GLU A 8 -18.33 18.77 -40.29
CA GLU A 8 -17.00 18.17 -40.24
C GLU A 8 -16.15 18.74 -39.07
N GLU A 9 -16.30 20.02 -38.74
CA GLU A 9 -15.61 20.62 -37.58
C GLU A 9 -16.19 20.09 -36.24
N GLU A 10 -17.51 19.94 -36.14
CA GLU A 10 -18.16 19.35 -34.99
C GLU A 10 -17.73 17.87 -34.80
N GLU A 11 -17.69 17.09 -35.86
CA GLU A 11 -17.28 15.69 -35.82
C GLU A 11 -15.80 15.56 -35.40
N LYS A 12 -14.91 16.41 -35.93
CA LYS A 12 -13.51 16.49 -35.50
C LYS A 12 -13.37 16.89 -34.03
N TYR A 13 -14.19 17.83 -33.57
CA TYR A 13 -14.23 18.23 -32.15
C TYR A 13 -14.66 17.09 -31.25
N TYR A 14 -15.75 16.36 -31.57
CA TYR A 14 -16.22 15.22 -30.83
C TYR A 14 -15.22 14.06 -30.84
N LEU A 15 -14.60 13.79 -31.99
CA LEU A 15 -13.54 12.77 -32.12
C LEU A 15 -12.28 13.14 -31.32
N SER A 16 -11.90 14.41 -31.28
CA SER A 16 -10.78 14.88 -30.50
C SER A 16 -11.06 14.76 -28.99
N ARG A 17 -12.27 15.12 -28.56
CA ARG A 17 -12.71 14.92 -27.16
C ARG A 17 -12.81 13.46 -26.77
N ALA A 18 -13.34 12.59 -27.62
CA ALA A 18 -13.39 11.16 -27.42
C ALA A 18 -11.98 10.54 -27.30
N LYS A 19 -11.03 11.05 -28.11
CA LYS A 19 -9.61 10.66 -27.99
C LYS A 19 -8.96 11.16 -26.70
N GLN A 20 -9.30 12.36 -26.23
CA GLN A 20 -8.84 12.88 -24.94
C GLN A 20 -9.48 12.16 -23.74
N GLN A 21 -10.74 11.75 -23.85
CA GLN A 21 -11.41 10.91 -22.82
C GLN A 21 -10.89 9.48 -22.80
N ASN A 22 -10.29 9.00 -23.87
CA ASN A 22 -9.64 7.69 -23.94
C ASN A 22 -8.17 7.70 -23.47
N GLN A 23 -7.68 8.83 -22.90
CA GLN A 23 -6.51 8.78 -22.04
C GLN A 23 -6.87 7.88 -20.86
N GLN A 24 -6.30 6.69 -20.85
CA GLN A 24 -6.53 5.68 -19.85
C GLN A 24 -6.40 6.30 -18.46
N LEU A 25 -7.51 6.43 -17.76
CA LEU A 25 -7.54 7.00 -16.41
C LEU A 25 -6.61 6.18 -15.51
N ILE A 26 -5.53 6.78 -15.06
CA ILE A 26 -4.57 6.15 -14.17
C ILE A 26 -5.14 6.19 -12.76
N VAL A 27 -5.53 5.02 -12.22
CA VAL A 27 -6.21 4.91 -10.94
C VAL A 27 -5.30 4.19 -9.94
N PRO A 28 -5.04 4.79 -8.77
CA PRO A 28 -4.30 4.09 -7.71
C PRO A 28 -5.11 2.91 -7.16
N PRO A 29 -4.45 1.92 -6.53
CA PRO A 29 -5.14 0.88 -5.77
C PRO A 29 -5.97 1.48 -4.62
N LEU A 30 -6.96 0.72 -4.16
CA LEU A 30 -7.79 1.12 -3.01
C LEU A 30 -6.90 1.43 -1.79
N ASN A 31 -7.25 2.49 -1.06
CA ASN A 31 -6.52 2.92 0.16
C ASN A 31 -5.01 3.16 -0.07
N PHE A 32 -4.66 3.57 -1.28
CA PHE A 32 -3.28 3.93 -1.59
C PHE A 32 -2.86 5.20 -0.86
N SER A 33 -1.68 5.16 -0.27
CA SER A 33 -1.02 6.34 0.32
C SER A 33 0.48 6.10 0.45
N MET A 34 1.23 7.17 0.59
CA MET A 34 2.64 7.14 1.00
C MET A 34 2.72 7.10 2.53
N ILE A 35 3.46 6.14 3.08
CA ILE A 35 3.76 6.03 4.51
C ILE A 35 4.93 6.94 4.85
N ALA A 36 6.00 6.80 4.07
CA ALA A 36 7.23 7.58 4.15
C ALA A 36 7.88 7.63 2.77
N PRO A 37 8.90 8.45 2.52
CA PRO A 37 9.58 8.48 1.23
C PRO A 37 10.01 7.08 0.76
N GLY A 38 9.50 6.67 -0.39
CA GLY A 38 9.78 5.36 -0.98
C GLY A 38 8.99 4.18 -0.38
N ILE A 39 8.09 4.41 0.58
CA ILE A 39 7.24 3.36 1.18
C ILE A 39 5.77 3.72 0.98
N TYR A 40 5.04 2.85 0.32
CA TYR A 40 3.63 3.02 -0.01
C TYR A 40 2.78 1.94 0.63
N ARG A 41 1.50 2.24 0.86
CA ARG A 41 0.48 1.29 1.31
C ARG A 41 -0.68 1.22 0.35
N SER A 42 -1.35 0.05 0.27
CA SER A 42 -2.63 -0.05 -0.45
C SER A 42 -3.43 -1.31 -0.05
N GLY A 43 -4.64 -1.41 -0.59
CA GLY A 43 -5.35 -2.66 -0.79
C GLY A 43 -4.77 -3.44 -1.97
N PHE A 44 -5.36 -4.60 -2.25
CA PHE A 44 -4.89 -5.47 -3.33
C PHE A 44 -5.01 -4.75 -4.69
N PRO A 45 -3.91 -4.61 -5.44
CA PRO A 45 -3.94 -3.96 -6.74
C PRO A 45 -4.73 -4.79 -7.77
N ASN A 46 -5.64 -4.15 -8.49
CA ASN A 46 -6.32 -4.76 -9.61
C ASN A 46 -5.63 -4.39 -10.95
N PRO A 47 -5.95 -5.03 -12.08
CA PRO A 47 -5.31 -4.74 -13.35
C PRO A 47 -5.41 -3.27 -13.80
N LYS A 48 -6.48 -2.54 -13.42
CA LYS A 48 -6.64 -1.11 -13.75
C LYS A 48 -5.67 -0.22 -13.00
N SER A 49 -5.13 -0.68 -11.86
CA SER A 49 -4.16 0.08 -11.07
C SER A 49 -2.70 -0.24 -11.42
N HIS A 50 -2.44 -1.26 -12.23
CA HIS A 50 -1.08 -1.59 -12.64
C HIS A 50 -0.36 -0.44 -13.37
N PRO A 51 -0.99 0.31 -14.31
CA PRO A 51 -0.35 1.48 -14.92
C PRO A 51 0.09 2.55 -13.92
N PHE A 52 -0.66 2.71 -12.81
CA PHE A 52 -0.27 3.59 -11.71
C PHE A 52 0.98 3.07 -10.99
N LEU A 53 1.00 1.77 -10.67
CA LEU A 53 2.14 1.17 -9.97
C LEU A 53 3.44 1.23 -10.77
N LEU A 54 3.37 1.15 -12.11
CA LEU A 54 4.54 1.30 -12.99
C LEU A 54 5.23 2.67 -12.81
N GLN A 55 4.44 3.75 -12.58
CA GLN A 55 5.00 5.09 -12.37
C GLN A 55 5.80 5.20 -11.07
N LEU A 56 5.50 4.35 -10.08
CA LEU A 56 6.22 4.35 -8.80
C LEU A 56 7.59 3.67 -8.89
N LYS A 57 7.88 2.96 -9.99
CA LYS A 57 9.14 2.22 -10.22
C LYS A 57 9.48 1.32 -9.02
N LEU A 58 8.50 0.57 -8.53
CA LEU A 58 8.63 -0.27 -7.35
C LEU A 58 9.76 -1.30 -7.53
N ARG A 59 10.61 -1.39 -6.52
CA ARG A 59 11.62 -2.46 -6.40
C ARG A 59 11.05 -3.68 -5.73
N THR A 60 10.18 -3.47 -4.71
CA THR A 60 9.65 -4.56 -3.89
C THR A 60 8.15 -4.39 -3.68
N ILE A 61 7.44 -5.50 -3.68
CA ILE A 61 6.05 -5.58 -3.22
C ILE A 61 6.02 -6.58 -2.06
N ILE A 62 5.49 -6.14 -0.92
CA ILE A 62 5.22 -6.98 0.25
C ILE A 62 3.72 -7.19 0.37
N TYR A 63 3.29 -8.44 0.29
CA TYR A 63 1.91 -8.86 0.46
C TYR A 63 1.71 -9.52 1.81
N VAL A 64 0.80 -8.96 2.62
CA VAL A 64 0.50 -9.45 3.96
C VAL A 64 -0.92 -9.97 4.03
N PHE A 65 -1.06 -11.27 3.81
CA PHE A 65 -2.36 -11.94 3.78
C PHE A 65 -2.19 -13.46 3.93
N ASP A 66 -3.18 -14.12 4.52
CA ASP A 66 -3.20 -15.57 4.74
C ASP A 66 -3.60 -16.39 3.50
N GLY A 67 -4.23 -15.77 2.49
CA GLY A 67 -4.57 -16.39 1.21
C GLY A 67 -3.53 -16.16 0.12
N ASP A 68 -3.75 -16.79 -1.03
CA ASP A 68 -2.83 -16.74 -2.16
C ASP A 68 -2.93 -15.42 -2.96
N CYS A 69 -1.85 -15.09 -3.65
CA CYS A 69 -1.81 -13.97 -4.57
C CYS A 69 -2.54 -14.33 -5.87
N GLN A 70 -3.31 -13.37 -6.40
CA GLN A 70 -4.04 -13.57 -7.66
C GLN A 70 -3.08 -13.70 -8.86
N PRO A 71 -3.36 -14.60 -9.81
CA PRO A 71 -2.47 -14.87 -10.94
C PRO A 71 -2.09 -13.64 -11.75
N TYR A 72 -3.05 -12.74 -12.03
CA TYR A 72 -2.80 -11.52 -12.80
C TYR A 72 -1.83 -10.56 -12.10
N HIS A 73 -1.78 -10.59 -10.77
CA HIS A 73 -0.85 -9.75 -10.01
C HIS A 73 0.54 -10.39 -9.94
N GLN A 74 0.60 -11.72 -9.85
CA GLN A 74 1.87 -12.45 -9.96
C GLN A 74 2.52 -12.22 -11.34
N GLU A 75 1.72 -12.29 -12.41
CA GLU A 75 2.19 -11.99 -13.76
C GLU A 75 2.71 -10.55 -13.87
N PHE A 76 2.00 -9.58 -13.33
CA PHE A 76 2.44 -8.19 -13.30
C PHE A 76 3.80 -8.04 -12.60
N ILE A 77 3.98 -8.68 -11.44
CA ILE A 77 5.21 -8.66 -10.65
C ILE A 77 6.37 -9.25 -11.45
N GLN A 78 6.17 -10.42 -12.07
CA GLN A 78 7.17 -11.11 -12.86
C GLN A 78 7.58 -10.32 -14.10
N ASN A 79 6.60 -9.81 -14.86
CA ASN A 79 6.84 -9.04 -16.08
C ASN A 79 7.60 -7.73 -15.84
N ASN A 80 7.56 -7.20 -14.61
CA ASN A 80 8.25 -5.97 -14.25
C ASN A 80 9.47 -6.19 -13.34
N SER A 81 9.91 -7.44 -13.16
CA SER A 81 11.07 -7.80 -12.35
C SER A 81 11.04 -7.23 -10.94
N ILE A 82 9.84 -7.17 -10.34
CA ILE A 82 9.64 -6.65 -8.99
C ILE A 82 9.95 -7.78 -7.98
N ASN A 83 10.73 -7.47 -6.94
CA ASN A 83 10.96 -8.41 -5.85
C ASN A 83 9.65 -8.61 -5.06
N TYR A 84 9.23 -9.85 -4.89
CA TYR A 84 7.97 -10.19 -4.23
C TYR A 84 8.19 -10.94 -2.92
N LYS A 85 7.63 -10.41 -1.84
CA LYS A 85 7.64 -11.05 -0.52
C LYS A 85 6.22 -11.25 -0.04
N HIS A 86 5.87 -12.48 0.30
CA HIS A 86 4.54 -12.83 0.80
C HIS A 86 4.64 -13.35 2.23
N PHE A 87 4.02 -12.61 3.15
CA PHE A 87 3.91 -13.00 4.55
C PHE A 87 2.48 -13.44 4.85
N ARG A 88 2.33 -14.68 5.29
CA ARG A 88 1.02 -15.23 5.67
C ARG A 88 0.68 -14.77 7.09
N VAL A 89 -0.10 -13.70 7.16
CA VAL A 89 -0.48 -13.05 8.41
C VAL A 89 -1.96 -13.23 8.64
N ALA A 90 -2.35 -13.87 9.74
CA ALA A 90 -3.72 -13.89 10.22
C ALA A 90 -4.15 -12.46 10.61
N ALA A 91 -5.44 -12.14 10.53
CA ALA A 91 -5.94 -10.87 11.04
C ALA A 91 -6.22 -11.00 12.52
N ASN A 92 -6.05 -9.89 13.27
CA ASN A 92 -6.57 -9.83 14.64
C ASN A 92 -8.08 -10.11 14.65
N LYS A 93 -8.53 -11.02 15.47
CA LYS A 93 -9.93 -11.37 15.65
C LYS A 93 -10.22 -11.55 17.13
N GLU A 94 -11.20 -10.83 17.62
CA GLU A 94 -11.70 -11.06 18.97
C GLU A 94 -12.40 -12.43 19.06
N PRO A 95 -12.27 -13.11 20.22
CA PRO A 95 -11.52 -12.68 21.40
C PRO A 95 -10.08 -13.25 21.49
N PHE A 96 -9.56 -14.03 20.51
CA PHE A 96 -8.40 -14.88 20.76
C PHE A 96 -7.35 -14.96 19.64
N GLU A 97 -7.52 -14.28 18.51
CA GLU A 97 -6.53 -14.31 17.44
C GLU A 97 -5.82 -12.96 17.32
N GLU A 98 -4.54 -12.92 17.60
CA GLU A 98 -3.67 -11.76 17.43
C GLU A 98 -2.60 -12.04 16.37
N MET A 99 -2.16 -11.01 15.67
CA MET A 99 -1.01 -11.13 14.76
C MET A 99 0.24 -11.48 15.56
N ASP A 100 1.05 -12.39 15.06
CA ASP A 100 2.31 -12.75 15.70
C ASP A 100 3.28 -11.57 15.72
N HIS A 101 3.73 -11.16 16.92
CA HIS A 101 4.60 -9.99 17.11
C HIS A 101 5.97 -10.18 16.45
N GLY A 102 6.51 -11.41 16.47
CA GLY A 102 7.80 -11.71 15.82
C GLY A 102 7.71 -11.58 14.30
N LEU A 103 6.65 -12.16 13.72
CA LEU A 103 6.38 -12.02 12.27
C LEU A 103 6.15 -10.56 11.87
N VAL A 104 5.44 -9.79 12.69
CA VAL A 104 5.26 -8.36 12.45
C VAL A 104 6.60 -7.63 12.48
N ALA A 105 7.47 -7.93 13.46
CA ALA A 105 8.81 -7.33 13.52
C ALA A 105 9.67 -7.69 12.30
N GLU A 106 9.60 -8.93 11.81
CA GLU A 106 10.25 -9.36 10.57
C GLU A 106 9.75 -8.56 9.36
N ILE A 107 8.44 -8.41 9.20
CA ILE A 107 7.85 -7.60 8.12
C ILE A 107 8.30 -6.14 8.23
N LEU A 108 8.32 -5.57 9.43
CA LEU A 108 8.77 -4.19 9.65
C LEU A 108 10.24 -4.01 9.31
N ALA A 109 11.10 -4.98 9.64
CA ALA A 109 12.51 -4.95 9.25
C ALA A 109 12.67 -4.91 7.72
N GLU A 110 11.88 -5.71 6.99
CA GLU A 110 11.88 -5.70 5.52
C GLU A 110 11.34 -4.39 4.93
N VAL A 111 10.28 -3.83 5.52
CA VAL A 111 9.70 -2.54 5.08
C VAL A 111 10.67 -1.39 5.31
N LEU A 112 11.42 -1.43 6.39
CA LEU A 112 12.34 -0.37 6.81
C LEU A 112 13.77 -0.53 6.24
N ASP A 113 14.03 -1.58 5.48
CA ASP A 113 15.29 -1.75 4.77
C ASP A 113 15.29 -0.96 3.44
N THR A 114 16.15 0.05 3.33
CA THR A 114 16.22 0.92 2.15
C THR A 114 16.61 0.19 0.87
N ARG A 115 17.18 -1.01 0.95
CA ARG A 115 17.45 -1.87 -0.21
C ARG A 115 16.19 -2.34 -0.92
N ASN A 116 15.07 -2.39 -0.20
CA ASN A 116 13.77 -2.78 -0.74
C ASN A 116 12.99 -1.63 -1.38
N HIS A 117 13.44 -0.37 -1.23
CA HIS A 117 12.72 0.81 -1.72
C HIS A 117 12.97 1.12 -3.20
N PRO A 118 12.01 1.69 -3.94
CA PRO A 118 10.63 1.97 -3.54
C PRO A 118 9.81 0.69 -3.31
N LEU A 119 8.96 0.69 -2.27
CA LEU A 119 8.26 -0.50 -1.79
C LEU A 119 6.75 -0.25 -1.67
N LEU A 120 5.95 -1.24 -2.07
CA LEU A 120 4.51 -1.28 -1.79
C LEU A 120 4.20 -2.37 -0.75
N LEU A 121 3.67 -1.95 0.40
CA LEU A 121 3.10 -2.84 1.42
C LEU A 121 1.58 -2.93 1.22
N HIS A 122 1.04 -4.12 0.93
CA HIS A 122 -0.39 -4.26 0.72
C HIS A 122 -0.99 -5.53 1.34
N CYS A 123 -2.29 -5.47 1.58
CA CYS A 123 -3.14 -6.62 1.92
C CYS A 123 -4.41 -6.55 1.05
N ASN A 124 -5.43 -7.37 1.31
CA ASN A 124 -6.64 -7.34 0.48
C ASN A 124 -7.33 -5.98 0.41
N ARG A 125 -7.54 -5.33 1.55
CA ARG A 125 -8.28 -4.06 1.62
C ARG A 125 -7.40 -2.85 1.94
N GLY A 126 -6.15 -3.05 2.34
CA GLY A 126 -5.28 -1.97 2.82
C GLY A 126 -5.73 -1.33 4.14
N ILE A 127 -6.55 -2.05 4.91
CA ILE A 127 -7.15 -1.53 6.16
C ILE A 127 -6.49 -2.16 7.36
N ARG A 128 -6.81 -3.40 7.71
CA ARG A 128 -6.46 -4.03 8.98
C ARG A 128 -4.98 -4.37 9.09
N ARG A 129 -4.51 -5.45 8.44
CA ARG A 129 -3.11 -5.88 8.52
C ARG A 129 -2.13 -4.76 8.18
N VAL A 130 -2.34 -4.11 7.05
CA VAL A 130 -1.54 -2.95 6.67
C VAL A 130 -1.71 -1.79 7.65
N GLY A 131 -2.92 -1.55 8.16
CA GLY A 131 -3.17 -0.50 9.15
C GLY A 131 -2.42 -0.74 10.45
N SER A 132 -2.42 -1.96 10.97
CA SER A 132 -1.66 -2.32 12.18
C SER A 132 -0.15 -2.20 11.96
N LEU A 133 0.36 -2.67 10.82
CA LEU A 133 1.78 -2.53 10.47
C LEU A 133 2.19 -1.05 10.35
N VAL A 134 1.37 -0.22 9.70
CA VAL A 134 1.63 1.23 9.62
C VAL A 134 1.58 1.87 10.99
N GLY A 135 0.63 1.49 11.85
CA GLY A 135 0.59 1.95 13.24
C GLY A 135 1.88 1.63 14.01
N CYS A 136 2.41 0.41 13.84
CA CYS A 136 3.70 0.03 14.43
C CYS A 136 4.87 0.85 13.85
N ILE A 137 4.88 1.14 12.54
CA ILE A 137 5.88 2.04 11.93
C ILE A 137 5.80 3.44 12.56
N ARG A 138 4.59 3.99 12.75
CA ARG A 138 4.40 5.30 13.39
C ARG A 138 4.91 5.32 14.83
N LYS A 139 4.75 4.21 15.57
CA LYS A 139 5.35 4.08 16.91
C LYS A 139 6.87 4.14 16.86
N LEU A 140 7.49 3.44 15.91
CA LEU A 140 8.93 3.52 15.69
C LEU A 140 9.40 4.92 15.29
N GLN A 141 8.54 5.72 14.66
CA GLN A 141 8.77 7.13 14.35
C GLN A 141 8.50 8.07 15.54
N GLY A 142 8.10 7.56 16.71
CA GLY A 142 7.81 8.37 17.88
C GLY A 142 6.49 9.17 17.81
N TRP A 143 5.54 8.77 16.96
CA TRP A 143 4.25 9.46 16.90
C TRP A 143 3.42 9.25 18.16
N ALA A 144 2.63 10.29 18.56
CA ALA A 144 1.66 10.15 19.63
C ALA A 144 0.57 9.14 19.26
N MET A 145 0.13 8.31 20.22
CA MET A 145 -0.88 7.26 19.99
C MET A 145 -2.18 7.82 19.40
N THR A 146 -2.61 9.01 19.80
CA THR A 146 -3.79 9.68 19.23
C THR A 146 -3.65 9.91 17.73
N ALA A 147 -2.50 10.38 17.27
CA ALA A 147 -2.25 10.61 15.85
C ALA A 147 -2.19 9.28 15.05
N ILE A 148 -1.65 8.23 15.67
CA ILE A 148 -1.62 6.87 15.08
C ILE A 148 -3.03 6.33 14.89
N PHE A 149 -3.87 6.45 15.92
CA PHE A 149 -5.26 5.99 15.85
C PHE A 149 -6.11 6.82 14.88
N ASP A 150 -5.88 8.12 14.77
CA ASP A 150 -6.53 8.99 13.78
C ASP A 150 -6.14 8.57 12.34
N GLU A 151 -4.86 8.25 12.09
CA GLU A 151 -4.44 7.72 10.78
C GLU A 151 -5.12 6.37 10.51
N TYR A 152 -5.09 5.44 11.47
CA TYR A 152 -5.75 4.14 11.34
C TYR A 152 -7.24 4.30 11.02
N GLN A 153 -7.93 5.19 11.73
CA GLN A 153 -9.36 5.46 11.54
C GLN A 153 -9.67 6.03 10.16
N ARG A 154 -8.86 6.92 9.61
CA ARG A 154 -9.03 7.48 8.26
C ARG A 154 -9.10 6.42 7.19
N PHE A 155 -8.26 5.37 7.29
CA PHE A 155 -8.26 4.27 6.34
C PHE A 155 -9.33 3.21 6.63
N SER A 156 -9.71 3.04 7.88
CA SER A 156 -10.69 2.04 8.31
C SER A 156 -12.13 2.50 8.14
N GLY A 157 -12.39 3.81 8.24
CA GLY A 157 -13.74 4.37 8.22
C GLY A 157 -14.62 3.71 9.29
N THR A 158 -15.75 3.16 8.88
CA THR A 158 -16.67 2.43 9.77
C THR A 158 -16.21 1.01 10.13
N LYS A 159 -15.07 0.56 9.62
CA LYS A 159 -14.55 -0.80 9.81
C LYS A 159 -13.42 -0.87 10.85
N ILE A 160 -13.40 0.10 11.76
CA ILE A 160 -12.48 0.13 12.89
C ILE A 160 -12.63 -1.16 13.70
N ARG A 161 -11.49 -1.69 14.17
CA ARG A 161 -11.44 -2.76 15.15
C ARG A 161 -10.60 -2.34 16.34
N ILE A 162 -11.13 -2.55 17.53
CA ILE A 162 -10.43 -2.28 18.79
C ILE A 162 -9.20 -3.20 18.87
N SER A 163 -9.32 -4.46 18.51
CA SER A 163 -8.21 -5.41 18.49
C SER A 163 -7.01 -5.00 17.65
N ASP A 164 -7.22 -4.28 16.53
CA ASP A 164 -6.11 -3.74 15.74
C ASP A 164 -5.43 -2.56 16.46
N GLN A 165 -6.21 -1.71 17.16
CA GLN A 165 -5.67 -0.59 17.94
C GLN A 165 -4.93 -1.08 19.20
N GLU A 166 -5.48 -2.06 19.91
CA GLU A 166 -4.82 -2.73 21.03
C GLU A 166 -3.50 -3.36 20.60
N PHE A 167 -3.50 -4.08 19.47
CA PHE A 167 -2.26 -4.63 18.91
C PHE A 167 -1.20 -3.55 18.70
N ILE A 168 -1.55 -2.43 18.06
CA ILE A 168 -0.63 -1.32 17.85
C ILE A 168 -0.12 -0.79 19.20
N GLU A 169 -1.00 -0.62 20.20
CA GLU A 169 -0.64 -0.09 21.51
C GLU A 169 0.33 -1.00 22.27
N VAL A 170 0.06 -2.32 22.29
CA VAL A 170 0.86 -3.28 23.04
C VAL A 170 2.12 -3.74 22.31
N PHE A 171 2.24 -3.52 21.00
CA PHE A 171 3.42 -3.94 20.23
C PHE A 171 4.71 -3.35 20.80
N ARG A 172 5.61 -4.21 21.28
CA ARG A 172 6.90 -3.87 21.90
C ARG A 172 8.04 -4.74 21.38
N HIS A 173 7.76 -5.63 20.42
CA HIS A 173 8.76 -6.52 19.89
C HIS A 173 9.89 -5.73 19.22
N PRO A 174 11.17 -6.05 19.48
CA PRO A 174 12.29 -5.36 18.85
C PRO A 174 12.28 -5.60 17.33
N VAL A 175 12.53 -4.53 16.56
CA VAL A 175 12.67 -4.59 15.11
C VAL A 175 14.16 -4.40 14.78
N TYR A 176 14.78 -5.43 14.27
CA TYR A 176 16.21 -5.41 13.94
C TYR A 176 16.40 -4.88 12.51
N ILE A 177 16.98 -3.69 12.41
CA ILE A 177 17.28 -3.03 11.14
C ILE A 177 18.80 -2.89 11.05
N ASP A 178 19.37 -3.28 9.91
CA ASP A 178 20.78 -3.04 9.64
C ASP A 178 21.05 -1.51 9.63
N PRO A 179 21.89 -0.98 10.52
CA PRO A 179 22.12 0.47 10.61
C PRO A 179 22.60 1.09 9.29
N GLN A 180 23.25 0.34 8.43
CA GLN A 180 23.74 0.79 7.13
C GLN A 180 22.59 1.04 6.14
N PHE A 181 21.46 0.36 6.32
CA PHE A 181 20.30 0.41 5.42
C PHE A 181 19.04 0.96 6.11
N LYS A 182 19.21 1.53 7.30
CA LYS A 182 18.14 2.23 8.02
C LYS A 182 17.74 3.49 7.26
N PRO A 183 16.40 3.77 7.09
CA PRO A 183 15.96 5.01 6.48
C PRO A 183 16.41 6.23 7.31
N PRO A 184 16.84 7.33 6.66
CA PRO A 184 17.38 8.49 7.38
C PRO A 184 16.35 9.25 8.24
N TRP A 185 15.06 9.01 8.01
CA TRP A 185 13.96 9.59 8.78
C TRP A 185 13.54 8.75 9.99
N LEU A 186 14.19 7.62 10.22
CA LEU A 186 13.88 6.72 11.33
C LEU A 186 14.95 6.88 12.42
N ASP A 187 14.69 7.77 13.36
CA ASP A 187 15.53 7.95 14.55
C ASP A 187 15.11 6.93 15.62
N ILE A 188 15.73 5.76 15.56
CA ILE A 188 15.67 4.79 16.67
C ILE A 188 17.03 4.91 17.38
N GLU A 189 17.01 5.47 18.60
CA GLU A 189 18.15 5.39 19.54
C GLU A 189 18.31 3.98 20.10
#